data_608f4e0385025c066f15ad56696645aa
#
_entry.id   608f4e0385025c066f15ad56696645aa
#
_cell.length_a   1.000
_cell.length_b   1.000
_cell.length_c   1.000
_cell.angle_alpha   90.00
_cell.angle_beta   90.00
_cell.angle_gamma   90.00
#
_symmetry.space_group_name_H-M   'P 1'
#
loop_
_entity.id
_entity.type
_entity.pdbx_description
1 polymer ?
#
loop_
_entity_poly.entity_id
_entity_poly.type
_entity_poly.pdbx_seq_one_letter_code
_entity_poly.pdbx_strand_id
1 'polypeptide(L)'
;MKQLNYLLFLLVCLVTSIPSFAQFTINGRSVIYDKVSDTYMVSIPENAFGTDYEASIALDATAGWSNLSIEGTDIADNYTFKQVEGNKIYKIHAQEGDKEINTQLTFTFLPLLVMEGTFGYDYAQGNISLLSPEAAEPTNSFAKVKWRGGSTNTADKHKRNYKIKTLNEKGKKQEISLLGMREDNNWILDAGQIDLFRLRNRIATEIWNDFATKPYYASKEPKAKSGVTGKVVEVILNNEYRGIYSLTEAMDRKELKLKKYDDKNQEFHGQLWKVSSWDKATFWVLS
;
A
#
# COMPACT_ATOMS: atom_id res chain seq x y z
N MET A 1 31.02 27.14 14.46
CA MET A 1 29.55 27.20 14.68
C MET A 1 28.69 26.67 13.54
N LYS A 2 29.02 26.86 12.25
CA LYS A 2 28.19 26.30 11.13
C LYS A 2 28.28 24.77 10.99
N GLN A 3 29.38 24.15 11.33
CA GLN A 3 29.52 22.67 11.25
C GLN A 3 28.78 21.92 12.37
N LEU A 4 28.59 22.53 13.53
CA LEU A 4 27.85 21.92 14.65
C LEU A 4 26.35 21.84 14.38
N ASN A 5 25.80 22.83 13.68
CA ASN A 5 24.40 22.84 13.28
C ASN A 5 24.08 21.78 12.19
N TYR A 6 25.02 21.45 11.33
CA TYR A 6 24.84 20.37 10.34
C TYR A 6 24.84 18.98 10.99
N LEU A 7 25.66 18.79 12.03
CA LEU A 7 25.70 17.53 12.76
C LEU A 7 24.43 17.32 13.59
N LEU A 8 23.89 18.40 14.19
CA LEU A 8 22.63 18.35 14.93
C LEU A 8 21.42 18.11 14.01
N PHE A 9 21.45 18.68 12.79
CA PHE A 9 20.41 18.47 11.77
C PHE A 9 20.44 17.05 11.20
N LEU A 10 21.64 16.45 11.07
CA LEU A 10 21.79 15.05 10.65
C LEU A 10 21.35 14.06 11.76
N LEU A 11 21.50 14.44 13.04
CA LEU A 11 21.08 13.57 14.15
C LEU A 11 19.57 13.60 14.40
N VAL A 12 18.90 14.71 14.05
CA VAL A 12 17.42 14.82 14.14
C VAL A 12 16.72 14.13 12.97
N CYS A 13 17.41 13.92 11.83
CA CYS A 13 16.84 13.15 10.70
C CYS A 13 17.01 11.63 10.84
N LEU A 14 17.64 11.15 11.91
CA LEU A 14 17.83 9.71 12.19
C LEU A 14 16.82 9.14 13.19
N VAL A 15 15.84 9.93 13.62
CA VAL A 15 14.60 9.35 14.14
C VAL A 15 13.77 8.97 12.92
N THR A 16 14.13 7.87 12.28
CA THR A 16 13.21 7.14 11.42
C THR A 16 12.01 6.84 12.29
N SER A 17 10.93 7.56 12.11
CA SER A 17 9.64 7.10 12.61
C SER A 17 9.41 5.75 11.95
N ILE A 18 9.82 4.69 12.63
CA ILE A 18 9.28 3.37 12.38
C ILE A 18 7.78 3.60 12.49
N PRO A 19 6.98 3.21 11.47
CA PRO A 19 5.54 3.32 11.59
C PRO A 19 5.17 2.79 12.96
N SER A 20 4.29 3.49 13.67
CA SER A 20 3.81 3.07 14.99
C SER A 20 3.09 1.73 14.82
N PHE A 21 3.91 0.69 14.64
CA PHE A 21 3.44 -0.67 14.65
C PHE A 21 3.00 -0.97 16.07
N ALA A 22 1.94 -1.67 16.13
CA ALA A 22 1.09 -1.95 17.25
C ALA A 22 1.79 -2.31 18.56
N GLN A 23 1.06 -2.06 19.58
CA GLN A 23 1.25 -2.47 20.95
C GLN A 23 1.44 -3.99 21.12
N PHE A 24 1.07 -4.78 20.08
CA PHE A 24 1.15 -6.24 20.09
C PHE A 24 1.22 -6.79 18.65
N THR A 25 1.57 -8.07 18.54
CA THR A 25 1.52 -8.83 17.28
C THR A 25 0.61 -10.05 17.41
N ILE A 26 0.12 -10.53 16.28
CA ILE A 26 -0.68 -11.77 16.18
C ILE A 26 0.03 -12.72 15.23
N ASN A 27 0.53 -13.86 15.75
CA ASN A 27 1.36 -14.81 15.00
C ASN A 27 2.54 -14.12 14.29
N GLY A 28 3.21 -13.19 14.99
CA GLY A 28 4.31 -12.37 14.48
C GLY A 28 3.89 -11.30 13.47
N ARG A 29 2.60 -11.19 13.13
CA ARG A 29 2.08 -10.16 12.22
C ARG A 29 1.85 -8.86 12.97
N SER A 30 2.31 -7.77 12.41
CA SER A 30 2.01 -6.44 12.93
C SER A 30 0.52 -6.14 12.80
N VAL A 31 -0.08 -5.61 13.86
CA VAL A 31 -1.43 -5.05 13.82
C VAL A 31 -1.32 -3.55 13.57
N ILE A 32 -2.24 -2.97 12.83
CA ILE A 32 -2.19 -1.56 12.41
C ILE A 32 -3.37 -0.83 13.04
N TYR A 33 -3.09 0.27 13.71
CA TYR A 33 -4.08 1.06 14.41
C TYR A 33 -4.77 2.08 13.48
N ASP A 34 -6.10 2.05 13.47
CA ASP A 34 -6.94 3.13 12.93
C ASP A 34 -7.45 4.01 14.07
N LYS A 35 -6.93 5.23 14.16
CA LYS A 35 -7.28 6.19 15.21
C LYS A 35 -8.70 6.74 15.11
N VAL A 36 -9.36 6.59 13.95
CA VAL A 36 -10.73 7.11 13.72
C VAL A 36 -11.77 6.17 14.31
N SER A 37 -11.59 4.88 14.11
CA SER A 37 -12.48 3.85 14.64
C SER A 37 -12.02 3.25 15.97
N ASP A 38 -10.82 3.66 16.46
CA ASP A 38 -10.16 3.07 17.63
C ASP A 38 -10.02 1.54 17.49
N THR A 39 -9.57 1.09 16.31
CA THR A 39 -9.55 -0.33 15.96
C THR A 39 -8.17 -0.73 15.45
N TYR A 40 -7.65 -1.83 15.96
CA TYR A 40 -6.51 -2.50 15.37
C TYR A 40 -6.95 -3.42 14.24
N MET A 41 -6.21 -3.42 13.14
CA MET A 41 -6.46 -4.24 11.96
C MET A 41 -5.28 -5.17 11.71
N VAL A 42 -5.57 -6.43 11.38
CA VAL A 42 -4.54 -7.39 10.98
C VAL A 42 -4.97 -8.14 9.73
N SER A 43 -4.02 -8.30 8.82
CA SER A 43 -4.22 -9.08 7.60
C SER A 43 -3.77 -10.53 7.84
N ILE A 44 -4.68 -11.47 7.61
CA ILE A 44 -4.45 -12.92 7.76
C ILE A 44 -4.87 -13.67 6.49
N PRO A 45 -4.34 -14.89 6.26
CA PRO A 45 -4.71 -15.67 5.08
C PRO A 45 -6.23 -15.90 4.94
N GLU A 46 -6.73 -15.84 3.71
CA GLU A 46 -8.16 -15.98 3.41
C GLU A 46 -8.74 -17.31 3.93
N ASN A 47 -7.96 -18.39 3.89
CA ASN A 47 -8.38 -19.70 4.38
C ASN A 47 -8.55 -19.78 5.91
N ALA A 48 -8.13 -18.77 6.67
CA ALA A 48 -8.39 -18.69 8.11
C ALA A 48 -9.84 -18.26 8.41
N PHE A 49 -10.53 -17.62 7.46
CA PHE A 49 -11.89 -17.16 7.66
C PHE A 49 -12.89 -18.31 7.64
N GLY A 50 -13.89 -18.25 8.52
CA GLY A 50 -14.84 -19.32 8.74
C GLY A 50 -14.29 -20.51 9.54
N THR A 51 -13.06 -20.42 10.05
CA THR A 51 -12.42 -21.43 10.89
C THR A 51 -11.99 -20.86 12.24
N ASP A 52 -11.66 -21.74 13.18
CA ASP A 52 -11.02 -21.37 14.42
C ASP A 52 -9.56 -20.97 14.12
N TYR A 53 -9.16 -19.77 14.51
CA TYR A 53 -7.82 -19.24 14.28
C TYR A 53 -7.04 -19.18 15.60
N GLU A 54 -6.07 -20.06 15.74
CA GLU A 54 -5.16 -20.08 16.88
C GLU A 54 -4.10 -18.99 16.69
N ALA A 55 -4.00 -18.07 17.64
CA ALA A 55 -3.13 -16.92 17.60
C ALA A 55 -2.18 -16.90 18.79
N SER A 56 -0.88 -16.84 18.52
CA SER A 56 0.11 -16.39 19.50
C SER A 56 0.10 -14.87 19.52
N ILE A 57 -0.09 -14.29 20.70
CA ILE A 57 -0.19 -12.84 20.89
C ILE A 57 1.00 -12.40 21.72
N ALA A 58 1.83 -11.54 21.14
CA ALA A 58 3.01 -11.00 21.82
C ALA A 58 2.88 -9.49 21.98
N LEU A 59 2.92 -9.01 23.22
CA LEU A 59 2.97 -7.59 23.52
C LEU A 59 4.34 -7.01 23.14
N ASP A 60 4.35 -5.81 22.58
CA ASP A 60 5.60 -5.06 22.41
C ASP A 60 6.07 -4.55 23.76
N ALA A 61 7.26 -4.97 24.17
CA ALA A 61 7.83 -4.59 25.47
C ALA A 61 8.01 -3.06 25.62
N THR A 62 8.07 -2.32 24.53
CA THR A 62 8.21 -0.85 24.51
C THR A 62 6.89 -0.12 24.58
N ALA A 63 5.79 -0.81 24.33
CA ALA A 63 4.44 -0.24 24.30
C ALA A 63 3.85 0.07 25.67
N GLY A 64 4.41 -0.55 26.72
CA GLY A 64 3.95 -0.35 28.10
C GLY A 64 2.60 -1.01 28.45
N TRP A 65 2.06 -1.83 27.52
CA TRP A 65 0.81 -2.55 27.76
C TRP A 65 1.05 -3.78 28.64
N SER A 66 0.07 -4.06 29.50
CA SER A 66 -0.01 -5.23 30.35
C SER A 66 -1.45 -5.69 30.50
N ASN A 67 -1.67 -6.85 31.11
CA ASN A 67 -3.00 -7.38 31.44
C ASN A 67 -3.95 -7.39 30.24
N LEU A 68 -3.46 -7.89 29.09
CA LEU A 68 -4.25 -7.97 27.86
C LEU A 68 -5.38 -8.99 28.01
N SER A 69 -6.58 -8.60 27.67
CA SER A 69 -7.71 -9.52 27.51
C SER A 69 -8.44 -9.29 26.17
N ILE A 70 -8.99 -10.35 25.61
CA ILE A 70 -9.79 -10.33 24.39
C ILE A 70 -11.15 -10.96 24.69
N GLU A 71 -12.22 -10.25 24.40
CA GLU A 71 -13.60 -10.65 24.72
C GLU A 71 -13.77 -11.05 26.20
N GLY A 72 -13.04 -10.34 27.11
CA GLY A 72 -13.08 -10.61 28.56
C GLY A 72 -12.30 -11.85 28.99
N THR A 73 -11.52 -12.48 28.12
CA THR A 73 -10.62 -13.58 28.45
C THR A 73 -9.20 -13.07 28.55
N ASP A 74 -8.57 -13.22 29.71
CA ASP A 74 -7.19 -12.84 29.92
C ASP A 74 -6.24 -13.65 29.04
N ILE A 75 -5.29 -12.96 28.41
CA ILE A 75 -4.34 -13.55 27.47
C ILE A 75 -2.96 -13.58 28.10
N ALA A 76 -2.40 -14.79 28.27
CA ALA A 76 -0.99 -14.94 28.60
C ALA A 76 -0.13 -14.91 27.35
N ASP A 77 -0.34 -15.87 26.41
CA ASP A 77 0.43 -16.00 25.18
C ASP A 77 -0.42 -16.36 23.96
N ASN A 78 -1.51 -17.11 24.15
CA ASN A 78 -2.31 -17.69 23.06
C ASN A 78 -3.79 -17.41 23.26
N TYR A 79 -4.48 -17.20 22.13
CA TYR A 79 -5.93 -17.04 22.08
C TYR A 79 -6.49 -17.72 20.83
N THR A 80 -7.65 -18.35 20.94
CA THR A 80 -8.33 -18.94 19.79
C THR A 80 -9.54 -18.08 19.39
N PHE A 81 -9.42 -17.40 18.28
CA PHE A 81 -10.54 -16.71 17.67
C PHE A 81 -11.47 -17.71 17.01
N LYS A 82 -12.68 -17.86 17.56
CA LYS A 82 -13.65 -18.84 17.05
C LYS A 82 -14.29 -18.34 15.76
N GLN A 83 -14.25 -19.18 14.71
CA GLN A 83 -14.85 -18.92 13.40
C GLN A 83 -14.63 -17.46 12.95
N VAL A 84 -13.38 -17.12 12.66
CA VAL A 84 -13.01 -15.77 12.29
C VAL A 84 -13.85 -15.27 11.11
N GLU A 85 -14.46 -14.11 11.28
CA GLU A 85 -15.25 -13.44 10.25
C GLU A 85 -14.61 -12.11 9.86
N GLY A 86 -14.68 -11.76 8.58
CA GLY A 86 -14.24 -10.46 8.08
C GLY A 86 -15.07 -9.34 8.68
N ASN A 87 -14.41 -8.27 9.11
CA ASN A 87 -15.03 -7.09 9.74
C ASN A 87 -15.73 -7.34 11.09
N LYS A 88 -15.62 -8.53 11.65
CA LYS A 88 -16.04 -8.78 13.03
C LYS A 88 -15.14 -8.00 13.99
N ILE A 89 -15.77 -7.37 14.96
CA ILE A 89 -15.07 -6.59 15.98
C ILE A 89 -14.87 -7.48 17.22
N TYR A 90 -13.62 -7.58 17.67
CA TYR A 90 -13.23 -8.21 18.92
C TYR A 90 -12.81 -7.13 19.91
N LYS A 91 -13.39 -7.15 21.11
CA LYS A 91 -13.07 -6.17 22.15
C LYS A 91 -11.73 -6.50 22.78
N ILE A 92 -10.89 -5.50 22.92
CA ILE A 92 -9.59 -5.60 23.59
C ILE A 92 -9.61 -4.72 24.81
N HIS A 93 -9.17 -5.26 25.93
CA HIS A 93 -8.88 -4.52 27.14
C HIS A 93 -7.42 -4.77 27.53
N ALA A 94 -6.72 -3.71 27.93
CA ALA A 94 -5.34 -3.75 28.40
C ALA A 94 -5.10 -2.64 29.43
N GLN A 95 -3.94 -2.64 30.07
CA GLN A 95 -3.49 -1.59 30.95
C GLN A 95 -2.19 -0.97 30.47
N GLU A 96 -2.08 0.35 30.56
CA GLU A 96 -0.86 1.12 30.32
C GLU A 96 -0.54 1.92 31.59
N GLY A 97 0.31 1.35 32.47
CA GLY A 97 0.45 1.87 33.84
C GLY A 97 -0.87 1.77 34.61
N ASP A 98 -1.35 2.91 35.11
CA ASP A 98 -2.63 3.00 35.85
C ASP A 98 -3.83 3.27 34.92
N LYS A 99 -3.61 3.39 33.61
CA LYS A 99 -4.65 3.72 32.64
C LYS A 99 -5.24 2.45 32.03
N GLU A 100 -6.57 2.36 32.04
CA GLU A 100 -7.31 1.34 31.30
C GLU A 100 -7.40 1.70 29.83
N ILE A 101 -7.11 0.74 28.97
CA ILE A 101 -7.21 0.83 27.51
C ILE A 101 -8.35 -0.09 27.08
N ASN A 102 -9.34 0.49 26.43
CA ASN A 102 -10.43 -0.26 25.80
C ASN A 102 -10.42 0.08 24.32
N THR A 103 -10.17 -0.90 23.47
CA THR A 103 -10.04 -0.74 22.02
C THR A 103 -10.59 -1.98 21.31
N GLN A 104 -10.42 -2.05 20.01
CA GLN A 104 -11.01 -3.07 19.16
C GLN A 104 -9.97 -3.70 18.25
N LEU A 105 -10.23 -4.94 17.81
CA LEU A 105 -9.46 -5.65 16.80
C LEU A 105 -10.40 -6.17 15.72
N THR A 106 -9.95 -6.11 14.48
CA THR A 106 -10.64 -6.75 13.35
C THR A 106 -9.66 -7.44 12.41
N PHE A 107 -10.16 -8.42 11.67
CA PHE A 107 -9.38 -9.18 10.69
C PHE A 107 -9.81 -8.83 9.26
N THR A 108 -8.82 -8.80 8.37
CA THR A 108 -9.03 -8.72 6.92
C THR A 108 -8.18 -9.78 6.20
N PHE A 109 -8.64 -10.25 5.04
CA PHE A 109 -7.82 -11.06 4.12
C PHE A 109 -7.19 -10.22 3.01
N LEU A 110 -7.49 -8.91 2.95
CA LEU A 110 -6.83 -8.01 2.02
C LEU A 110 -5.48 -7.56 2.56
N PRO A 111 -4.49 -7.33 1.70
CA PRO A 111 -3.25 -6.69 2.11
C PRO A 111 -3.52 -5.28 2.66
N LEU A 112 -2.81 -4.90 3.72
CA LEU A 112 -2.85 -3.57 4.30
C LEU A 112 -1.66 -2.75 3.79
N LEU A 113 -1.93 -1.66 3.09
CA LEU A 113 -0.91 -0.69 2.68
C LEU A 113 -0.95 0.51 3.64
N VAL A 114 0.04 0.58 4.51
CA VAL A 114 0.24 1.71 5.42
C VAL A 114 1.09 2.76 4.74
N MET A 115 0.66 4.00 4.80
CA MET A 115 1.36 5.14 4.22
C MET A 115 1.53 6.22 5.29
N GLU A 116 2.72 6.82 5.35
CA GLU A 116 3.03 7.91 6.26
C GLU A 116 3.58 9.09 5.50
N GLY A 117 3.06 10.28 5.78
CA GLY A 117 3.49 11.52 5.16
C GLY A 117 2.33 12.46 4.83
N THR A 118 2.68 13.69 4.46
CA THR A 118 1.73 14.69 3.97
C THR A 118 1.89 14.84 2.46
N PHE A 119 0.87 14.46 1.71
CA PHE A 119 0.93 14.37 0.25
C PHE A 119 0.03 15.40 -0.43
N GLY A 120 0.52 15.91 -1.56
CA GLY A 120 -0.14 16.92 -2.36
C GLY A 120 0.07 16.69 -3.87
N TYR A 121 -0.06 17.74 -4.66
CA TYR A 121 0.15 17.70 -6.11
C TYR A 121 1.60 17.44 -6.49
N ASP A 122 2.54 17.85 -5.66
CA ASP A 122 3.97 17.59 -5.83
C ASP A 122 4.41 16.36 -5.03
N TYR A 123 5.55 15.79 -5.44
CA TYR A 123 6.13 14.67 -4.71
C TYR A 123 6.63 15.12 -3.33
N ALA A 124 6.08 14.53 -2.29
CA ALA A 124 6.56 14.64 -0.92
C ALA A 124 7.19 13.31 -0.47
N GLN A 125 8.13 13.39 0.46
CA GLN A 125 8.72 12.22 1.10
C GLN A 125 7.73 11.59 2.07
N GLY A 126 7.81 10.27 2.22
CA GLY A 126 7.03 9.48 3.14
C GLY A 126 7.54 8.06 3.17
N ASN A 127 6.83 7.21 3.89
CA ASN A 127 7.10 5.79 4.02
C ASN A 127 5.89 4.99 3.56
N ILE A 128 6.15 3.78 3.10
CA ILE A 128 5.13 2.77 2.87
C ILE A 128 5.52 1.47 3.54
N SER A 129 4.54 0.79 4.09
CA SER A 129 4.65 -0.57 4.61
C SER A 129 3.49 -1.40 4.09
N LEU A 130 3.79 -2.50 3.43
CA LEU A 130 2.79 -3.40 2.88
C LEU A 130 2.78 -4.69 3.69
N LEU A 131 1.67 -4.95 4.36
CA LEU A 131 1.43 -6.15 5.12
C LEU A 131 0.58 -7.09 4.26
N SER A 132 1.15 -8.24 3.92
CA SER A 132 0.46 -9.25 3.12
C SER A 132 -0.20 -10.29 4.01
N PRO A 133 -1.39 -10.82 3.67
CA PRO A 133 -1.98 -11.94 4.39
C PRO A 133 -1.10 -13.19 4.32
N GLU A 134 -0.25 -13.33 3.30
CA GLU A 134 0.59 -14.50 3.06
C GLU A 134 1.97 -14.42 3.75
N ALA A 135 2.35 -13.24 4.26
CA ALA A 135 3.65 -13.04 4.92
C ALA A 135 3.48 -12.36 6.28
N ALA A 136 4.24 -12.79 7.29
CA ALA A 136 4.23 -12.14 8.60
C ALA A 136 4.99 -10.79 8.55
N GLU A 137 6.13 -10.78 7.87
CA GLU A 137 6.97 -9.59 7.77
C GLU A 137 6.45 -8.61 6.72
N PRO A 138 6.37 -7.31 7.05
CA PRO A 138 5.96 -6.29 6.10
C PRO A 138 7.05 -5.98 5.08
N THR A 139 6.63 -5.59 3.88
CA THR A 139 7.54 -4.99 2.88
C THR A 139 7.59 -3.49 3.09
N ASN A 140 8.71 -2.99 3.58
CA ASN A 140 8.94 -1.58 3.90
C ASN A 140 9.74 -0.86 2.81
N SER A 141 9.41 0.40 2.55
CA SER A 141 10.20 1.26 1.65
C SER A 141 10.01 2.73 2.00
N PHE A 142 11.09 3.51 1.91
CA PHE A 142 10.95 4.95 1.75
C PHE A 142 10.25 5.23 0.42
N ALA A 143 9.52 6.33 0.35
CA ALA A 143 8.77 6.67 -0.84
C ALA A 143 8.74 8.17 -1.12
N LYS A 144 8.55 8.51 -2.38
CA LYS A 144 8.02 9.82 -2.79
C LYS A 144 6.62 9.59 -3.32
N VAL A 145 5.66 10.29 -2.71
CA VAL A 145 4.24 10.13 -3.02
C VAL A 145 3.65 11.46 -3.44
N LYS A 146 2.75 11.43 -4.41
CA LYS A 146 1.94 12.60 -4.78
C LYS A 146 0.53 12.20 -5.17
N TRP A 147 -0.38 13.15 -5.12
CA TRP A 147 -1.70 12.97 -5.70
C TRP A 147 -1.62 12.75 -7.21
N ARG A 148 -2.55 11.96 -7.73
CA ARG A 148 -2.63 11.61 -9.13
C ARG A 148 -4.05 11.77 -9.67
N GLY A 149 -4.14 12.17 -10.93
CA GLY A 149 -5.38 12.31 -11.66
C GLY A 149 -5.69 13.76 -12.04
N GLY A 150 -6.58 13.95 -12.98
CA GLY A 150 -7.19 15.22 -13.34
C GLY A 150 -8.52 15.37 -12.62
N SER A 151 -9.63 15.05 -13.29
CA SER A 151 -11.01 15.11 -12.75
C SER A 151 -11.23 14.25 -11.49
N THR A 152 -10.44 13.21 -11.29
CA THR A 152 -10.51 12.34 -10.10
C THR A 152 -9.77 12.91 -8.89
N ASN A 153 -9.12 14.08 -9.03
CA ASN A 153 -8.29 14.66 -7.98
C ASN A 153 -8.59 16.14 -7.71
N THR A 154 -9.80 16.57 -8.00
CA THR A 154 -10.31 17.91 -7.71
C THR A 154 -10.59 18.10 -6.21
N ALA A 155 -10.69 19.34 -5.73
CA ALA A 155 -10.79 19.64 -4.30
C ALA A 155 -11.99 19.01 -3.59
N ASP A 156 -13.08 18.76 -4.33
CA ASP A 156 -14.30 18.10 -3.85
C ASP A 156 -14.15 16.59 -3.63
N LYS A 157 -13.04 15.98 -4.02
CA LYS A 157 -12.82 14.54 -3.84
C LYS A 157 -12.16 14.27 -2.49
N HIS A 158 -12.85 13.54 -1.64
CA HIS A 158 -12.36 13.17 -0.30
C HIS A 158 -11.34 12.03 -0.32
N LYS A 159 -11.45 11.13 -1.30
CA LYS A 159 -10.56 9.99 -1.47
C LYS A 159 -9.63 10.21 -2.66
N ARG A 160 -8.32 10.21 -2.44
CA ARG A 160 -7.31 10.60 -3.41
C ARG A 160 -6.66 9.39 -4.07
N ASN A 161 -6.35 9.52 -5.37
CA ASN A 161 -5.42 8.63 -6.03
C ASN A 161 -3.99 9.08 -5.77
N TYR A 162 -3.07 8.12 -5.69
CA TYR A 162 -1.66 8.41 -5.45
C TYR A 162 -0.76 7.82 -6.54
N LYS A 163 0.36 8.49 -6.77
CA LYS A 163 1.51 7.95 -7.48
C LYS A 163 2.64 7.80 -6.49
N ILE A 164 3.16 6.58 -6.35
CA ILE A 164 4.17 6.20 -5.38
C ILE A 164 5.45 5.88 -6.13
N LYS A 165 6.59 6.37 -5.64
CA LYS A 165 7.93 5.99 -6.08
C LYS A 165 8.72 5.47 -4.90
N THR A 166 9.07 4.21 -4.93
CA THR A 166 9.86 3.56 -3.89
C THR A 166 11.34 3.97 -3.96
N LEU A 167 11.94 4.17 -2.79
CA LEU A 167 13.29 4.68 -2.61
C LEU A 167 14.02 3.85 -1.57
N ASN A 168 15.35 3.79 -1.71
CA ASN A 168 16.21 3.27 -0.66
C ASN A 168 16.53 4.35 0.40
N GLU A 169 17.24 3.97 1.45
CA GLU A 169 17.67 4.84 2.55
C GLU A 169 18.45 6.10 2.09
N LYS A 170 19.12 6.02 0.95
CA LYS A 170 19.84 7.15 0.34
C LYS A 170 18.97 8.03 -0.54
N GLY A 171 17.64 7.81 -0.54
CA GLY A 171 16.68 8.55 -1.36
C GLY A 171 16.79 8.26 -2.87
N LYS A 172 17.53 7.21 -3.26
CA LYS A 172 17.65 6.77 -4.65
C LYS A 172 16.54 5.78 -4.98
N LYS A 173 16.19 5.71 -6.28
CA LYS A 173 15.25 4.73 -6.81
C LYS A 173 15.57 3.32 -6.31
N GLN A 174 14.55 2.65 -5.78
CA GLN A 174 14.58 1.25 -5.40
C GLN A 174 13.46 0.50 -6.13
N GLU A 175 13.80 -0.49 -6.92
CA GLU A 175 12.83 -1.40 -7.52
C GLU A 175 12.52 -2.50 -6.52
N ILE A 176 11.22 -2.71 -6.25
CA ILE A 176 10.72 -3.76 -5.36
C ILE A 176 9.53 -4.44 -6.01
N SER A 177 9.27 -5.69 -5.67
CA SER A 177 8.04 -6.39 -6.03
C SER A 177 7.02 -6.21 -4.89
N LEU A 178 5.83 -5.76 -5.21
CA LEU A 178 4.70 -5.66 -4.28
C LEU A 178 3.66 -6.71 -4.68
N LEU A 179 3.26 -7.58 -3.75
CA LEU A 179 2.24 -8.63 -3.94
C LEU A 179 2.46 -9.51 -5.19
N GLY A 180 3.72 -9.86 -5.45
CA GLY A 180 4.09 -10.70 -6.60
C GLY A 180 4.00 -10.02 -7.97
N MET A 181 3.72 -8.72 -8.03
CA MET A 181 3.78 -7.93 -9.25
C MET A 181 5.23 -7.70 -9.69
N ARG A 182 5.46 -7.17 -10.89
CA ARG A 182 6.82 -6.93 -11.39
C ARG A 182 7.65 -6.05 -10.46
N GLU A 183 8.96 -6.26 -10.44
CA GLU A 183 9.85 -5.31 -9.78
C GLU A 183 9.84 -3.96 -10.49
N ASP A 184 9.41 -2.94 -9.78
CA ASP A 184 9.44 -1.55 -10.22
C ASP A 184 9.55 -0.61 -9.02
N ASN A 185 9.85 0.65 -9.30
CA ASN A 185 9.79 1.70 -8.29
C ASN A 185 8.60 2.65 -8.50
N ASN A 186 7.70 2.35 -9.43
CA ASN A 186 6.66 3.26 -9.86
C ASN A 186 5.29 2.59 -9.77
N TRP A 187 4.52 2.98 -8.77
CA TRP A 187 3.24 2.36 -8.42
C TRP A 187 2.11 3.36 -8.51
N ILE A 188 0.93 2.87 -8.81
CA ILE A 188 -0.31 3.65 -8.84
C ILE A 188 -1.26 3.07 -7.80
N LEU A 189 -1.83 3.95 -6.99
CA LEU A 189 -2.85 3.62 -6.01
C LEU A 189 -4.14 4.32 -6.44
N ASP A 190 -5.08 3.56 -7.00
CA ASP A 190 -6.36 4.07 -7.49
C ASP A 190 -7.43 3.93 -6.42
N ALA A 191 -8.00 5.06 -6.03
CA ALA A 191 -9.02 5.15 -4.99
C ALA A 191 -10.42 4.73 -5.46
N GLY A 192 -10.65 4.66 -6.76
CA GLY A 192 -11.98 4.41 -7.31
C GLY A 192 -13.04 5.44 -6.86
N GLN A 193 -12.66 6.69 -6.55
CA GLN A 193 -13.56 7.67 -5.92
C GLN A 193 -14.82 7.98 -6.75
N ILE A 194 -14.70 7.99 -8.08
CA ILE A 194 -15.81 8.27 -9.00
C ILE A 194 -16.60 6.99 -9.32
N ASP A 195 -15.94 5.85 -9.22
CA ASP A 195 -16.55 4.55 -9.46
C ASP A 195 -17.30 4.05 -8.21
N LEU A 196 -18.61 3.97 -8.26
CA LEU A 196 -19.45 3.47 -7.15
C LEU A 196 -19.08 2.05 -6.72
N PHE A 197 -18.64 1.20 -7.65
CA PHE A 197 -18.17 -0.16 -7.39
C PHE A 197 -16.69 -0.24 -6.98
N ARG A 198 -15.95 0.87 -7.07
CA ARG A 198 -14.51 0.97 -6.72
C ARG A 198 -13.55 0.12 -7.54
N LEU A 199 -13.99 -0.91 -8.25
CA LEU A 199 -13.16 -1.94 -8.85
C LEU A 199 -13.32 -2.09 -10.38
N ARG A 200 -14.16 -1.28 -11.04
CA ARG A 200 -14.39 -1.41 -12.50
C ARG A 200 -13.10 -1.36 -13.31
N ASN A 201 -12.20 -0.42 -13.02
CA ASN A 201 -10.92 -0.31 -13.69
C ASN A 201 -10.07 -1.57 -13.48
N ARG A 202 -10.08 -2.14 -12.27
CA ARG A 202 -9.31 -3.35 -11.97
C ARG A 202 -9.88 -4.56 -12.72
N ILE A 203 -11.18 -4.78 -12.62
CA ILE A 203 -11.87 -5.89 -13.28
C ILE A 203 -11.70 -5.79 -14.81
N ALA A 204 -11.91 -4.61 -15.40
CA ALA A 204 -11.73 -4.42 -16.83
C ALA A 204 -10.29 -4.72 -17.29
N THR A 205 -9.29 -4.38 -16.47
CA THR A 205 -7.90 -4.68 -16.79
C THR A 205 -7.57 -6.16 -16.61
N GLU A 206 -8.16 -6.85 -15.67
CA GLU A 206 -8.04 -8.30 -15.51
C GLU A 206 -8.66 -9.04 -16.67
N ILE A 207 -9.89 -8.71 -17.04
CA ILE A 207 -10.56 -9.24 -18.24
C ILE A 207 -9.69 -9.01 -19.48
N TRP A 208 -9.14 -7.80 -19.64
CA TRP A 208 -8.21 -7.51 -20.74
C TRP A 208 -6.99 -8.43 -20.73
N ASN A 209 -6.36 -8.64 -19.58
CA ASN A 209 -5.19 -9.49 -19.44
C ASN A 209 -5.48 -10.96 -19.79
N ASP A 210 -6.71 -11.43 -19.50
CA ASP A 210 -7.11 -12.82 -19.76
C ASP A 210 -7.26 -13.11 -21.25
N PHE A 211 -7.81 -12.18 -22.05
CA PHE A 211 -8.04 -12.43 -23.48
C PHE A 211 -7.06 -11.70 -24.42
N ALA A 212 -6.27 -10.74 -23.91
CA ALA A 212 -5.34 -10.00 -24.74
C ALA A 212 -4.24 -10.88 -25.31
N THR A 213 -4.03 -10.80 -26.61
CA THR A 213 -2.91 -11.48 -27.26
C THR A 213 -1.59 -10.84 -26.86
N LYS A 214 -0.58 -11.69 -26.71
CA LYS A 214 0.77 -11.19 -26.45
C LYS A 214 1.23 -10.29 -27.60
N PRO A 215 2.08 -9.28 -27.33
CA PRO A 215 2.65 -8.45 -28.40
C PRO A 215 3.38 -9.28 -29.44
N TYR A 216 3.35 -8.87 -30.71
CA TYR A 216 4.00 -9.60 -31.82
C TYR A 216 5.49 -9.88 -31.59
N TYR A 217 6.15 -9.10 -30.76
CA TYR A 217 7.57 -9.26 -30.39
C TYR A 217 7.78 -10.10 -29.11
N ALA A 218 6.76 -10.72 -28.57
CA ALA A 218 6.86 -11.50 -27.33
C ALA A 218 7.83 -12.69 -27.42
N SER A 219 8.10 -13.21 -28.62
CA SER A 219 9.15 -14.23 -28.81
C SER A 219 10.56 -13.73 -28.46
N LYS A 220 10.80 -12.43 -28.65
CA LYS A 220 12.08 -11.77 -28.32
C LYS A 220 12.08 -11.15 -26.91
N GLU A 221 10.91 -10.82 -26.40
CA GLU A 221 10.69 -10.21 -25.10
C GLU A 221 9.58 -10.96 -24.32
N PRO A 222 9.87 -12.17 -23.80
CA PRO A 222 8.86 -13.05 -23.20
C PRO A 222 8.13 -12.44 -21.97
N LYS A 223 8.73 -11.44 -21.33
CA LYS A 223 8.19 -10.72 -20.18
C LYS A 223 7.36 -9.49 -20.58
N ALA A 224 7.20 -9.20 -21.88
CA ALA A 224 6.32 -8.13 -22.32
C ALA A 224 4.86 -8.49 -22.05
N LYS A 225 4.10 -7.54 -21.50
CA LYS A 225 2.69 -7.68 -21.17
C LYS A 225 1.85 -6.74 -22.00
N SER A 226 0.60 -7.11 -22.26
CA SER A 226 -0.37 -6.27 -22.97
C SER A 226 -1.19 -5.39 -22.02
N GLY A 227 -1.11 -5.60 -20.73
CA GLY A 227 -1.82 -4.83 -19.71
C GLY A 227 -1.16 -4.92 -18.33
N VAL A 228 -1.50 -3.99 -17.48
CA VAL A 228 -0.95 -3.88 -16.12
C VAL A 228 -1.59 -4.87 -15.16
N THR A 229 -0.83 -5.37 -14.23
CA THR A 229 -1.33 -6.16 -13.10
C THR A 229 -1.63 -5.22 -11.92
N GLY A 230 -2.60 -5.60 -11.10
CA GLY A 230 -2.90 -4.88 -9.86
C GLY A 230 -3.53 -5.79 -8.82
N LYS A 231 -3.55 -5.31 -7.60
CA LYS A 231 -4.12 -6.01 -6.45
C LYS A 231 -5.00 -5.06 -5.66
N VAL A 232 -6.08 -5.59 -5.12
CA VAL A 232 -6.93 -4.86 -4.17
C VAL A 232 -6.22 -4.82 -2.83
N VAL A 233 -6.16 -3.64 -2.21
CA VAL A 233 -5.54 -3.42 -0.90
C VAL A 233 -6.42 -2.51 -0.05
N GLU A 234 -6.33 -2.62 1.24
CA GLU A 234 -6.84 -1.64 2.18
C GLU A 234 -5.74 -0.64 2.52
N VAL A 235 -6.09 0.63 2.65
CA VAL A 235 -5.11 1.71 2.85
C VAL A 235 -5.34 2.39 4.19
N ILE A 236 -4.24 2.54 4.94
CA ILE A 236 -4.17 3.35 6.15
C ILE A 236 -3.16 4.47 5.88
N LEU A 237 -3.56 5.72 6.03
CA LEU A 237 -2.72 6.89 5.86
C LEU A 237 -2.65 7.67 7.17
N ASN A 238 -1.45 7.77 7.76
CA ASN A 238 -1.21 8.44 9.04
C ASN A 238 -2.17 7.96 10.15
N ASN A 239 -2.27 6.64 10.28
CA ASN A 239 -3.17 5.94 11.21
C ASN A 239 -4.67 6.25 10.99
N GLU A 240 -5.07 6.58 9.77
CA GLU A 240 -6.47 6.72 9.39
C GLU A 240 -6.82 5.75 8.27
N TYR A 241 -7.82 4.93 8.48
CA TYR A 241 -8.32 4.02 7.46
C TYR A 241 -8.96 4.79 6.30
N ARG A 242 -8.50 4.50 5.09
CA ARG A 242 -8.94 5.16 3.84
C ARG A 242 -9.79 4.25 2.96
N GLY A 243 -10.03 3.02 3.40
CA GLY A 243 -10.81 2.03 2.66
C GLY A 243 -10.03 1.33 1.55
N ILE A 244 -10.76 0.70 0.65
CA ILE A 244 -10.26 -0.15 -0.43
C ILE A 244 -9.69 0.69 -1.58
N TYR A 245 -8.52 0.28 -2.08
CA TYR A 245 -7.84 0.83 -3.25
C TYR A 245 -7.40 -0.30 -4.18
N SER A 246 -7.08 0.06 -5.43
CA SER A 246 -6.36 -0.81 -6.35
C SER A 246 -4.90 -0.34 -6.44
N LEU A 247 -3.96 -1.16 -5.94
CA LEU A 247 -2.53 -0.98 -6.13
C LEU A 247 -2.14 -1.62 -7.45
N THR A 248 -1.61 -0.84 -8.40
CA THR A 248 -1.31 -1.30 -9.75
C THR A 248 0.09 -0.94 -10.22
N GLU A 249 0.60 -1.74 -11.11
CA GLU A 249 1.74 -1.40 -11.95
C GLU A 249 1.43 -0.14 -12.78
N ALA A 250 2.47 0.61 -13.14
CA ALA A 250 2.29 1.75 -14.03
C ALA A 250 2.36 1.29 -15.50
N MET A 251 1.36 1.61 -16.32
CA MET A 251 1.46 1.44 -17.76
C MET A 251 2.53 2.39 -18.29
N ASP A 252 3.65 1.84 -18.65
CA ASP A 252 4.80 2.56 -19.19
C ASP A 252 5.60 1.69 -20.18
N ARG A 253 6.69 2.25 -20.74
CA ARG A 253 7.56 1.52 -21.66
C ARG A 253 8.16 0.23 -21.08
N LYS A 254 8.33 0.15 -19.75
CA LYS A 254 8.88 -1.05 -19.09
C LYS A 254 7.91 -2.21 -19.13
N GLU A 255 6.60 -1.93 -19.01
CA GLU A 255 5.53 -2.94 -19.14
C GLU A 255 5.59 -3.61 -20.49
N LEU A 256 5.74 -2.80 -21.53
CA LEU A 256 5.84 -3.25 -22.92
C LEU A 256 7.25 -3.68 -23.33
N LYS A 257 8.23 -3.67 -22.39
CA LYS A 257 9.64 -3.94 -22.67
C LYS A 257 10.26 -3.10 -23.78
N LEU A 258 9.72 -1.91 -24.03
CA LEU A 258 10.27 -0.98 -25.01
C LEU A 258 11.58 -0.38 -24.47
N LYS A 259 12.65 -0.43 -25.25
CA LYS A 259 13.92 0.21 -24.89
C LYS A 259 13.74 1.74 -24.89
N LYS A 260 14.53 2.40 -24.04
CA LYS A 260 14.60 3.85 -24.04
C LYS A 260 15.23 4.33 -25.34
N TYR A 261 14.79 5.51 -25.83
CA TYR A 261 15.47 6.22 -26.91
C TYR A 261 16.96 6.40 -26.58
N ASP A 262 17.81 6.08 -27.53
CA ASP A 262 19.25 6.29 -27.40
C ASP A 262 19.62 7.67 -27.97
N ASP A 263 19.79 8.62 -27.08
CA ASP A 263 20.14 10.01 -27.42
C ASP A 263 21.51 10.13 -28.12
N LYS A 264 22.43 9.17 -27.86
CA LYS A 264 23.78 9.19 -28.44
C LYS A 264 23.80 8.74 -29.90
N ASN A 265 23.07 7.66 -30.17
CA ASN A 265 23.00 7.07 -31.49
C ASN A 265 21.76 7.51 -32.28
N GLN A 266 20.87 8.29 -31.66
CA GLN A 266 19.59 8.73 -32.22
C GLN A 266 18.70 7.57 -32.69
N GLU A 267 18.75 6.45 -31.93
CA GLU A 267 18.01 5.25 -32.29
C GLU A 267 16.68 5.12 -31.55
N PHE A 268 15.62 4.87 -32.31
CA PHE A 268 14.30 4.51 -31.81
C PHE A 268 14.16 2.99 -31.71
N HIS A 269 13.83 2.50 -30.50
CA HIS A 269 13.63 1.08 -30.24
C HIS A 269 12.18 0.72 -29.95
N GLY A 270 11.24 1.58 -30.34
CA GLY A 270 9.82 1.47 -30.12
C GLY A 270 9.23 2.76 -29.61
N GLN A 271 7.92 2.89 -29.72
CA GLN A 271 7.21 4.12 -29.34
C GLN A 271 6.01 3.79 -28.48
N LEU A 272 5.77 4.62 -27.47
CA LEU A 272 4.58 4.59 -26.63
C LEU A 272 4.01 6.01 -26.56
N TRP A 273 2.84 6.17 -27.14
CA TRP A 273 2.14 7.44 -27.18
C TRP A 273 1.11 7.52 -26.05
N LYS A 274 1.02 8.66 -25.44
CA LYS A 274 0.02 8.96 -24.41
C LYS A 274 -0.69 10.25 -24.76
N VAL A 275 -2.00 10.20 -24.86
CA VAL A 275 -2.83 11.41 -25.00
C VAL A 275 -2.77 12.19 -23.70
N SER A 276 -2.48 13.47 -23.78
CA SER A 276 -2.35 14.39 -22.64
C SER A 276 -3.57 15.26 -22.41
N SER A 277 -4.40 15.46 -23.44
CA SER A 277 -5.64 16.24 -23.38
C SER A 277 -6.79 15.47 -24.02
N TRP A 278 -8.02 15.69 -23.55
CA TRP A 278 -9.26 15.04 -23.97
C TRP A 278 -10.28 16.08 -24.43
N ASP A 279 -9.83 17.13 -25.12
CA ASP A 279 -10.72 18.12 -25.70
C ASP A 279 -11.13 17.75 -27.14
N LYS A 280 -12.05 18.54 -27.70
CA LYS A 280 -12.54 18.32 -29.06
C LYS A 280 -11.41 18.37 -30.09
N ALA A 281 -10.43 19.24 -29.91
CA ALA A 281 -9.29 19.39 -30.82
C ALA A 281 -8.44 18.10 -30.87
N THR A 282 -8.39 17.30 -29.83
CA THR A 282 -7.65 16.04 -29.79
C THR A 282 -8.25 14.99 -30.75
N PHE A 283 -9.55 15.02 -31.01
CA PHE A 283 -10.27 14.01 -31.77
C PHE A 283 -10.68 14.47 -33.17
N TRP A 284 -10.77 15.77 -33.44
CA TRP A 284 -11.29 16.31 -34.69
C TRP A 284 -10.22 16.70 -35.73
N VAL A 285 -8.94 16.61 -35.37
CA VAL A 285 -7.82 16.94 -36.30
C VAL A 285 -7.53 15.76 -37.27
N LEU A 286 -8.23 14.66 -37.15
CA LEU A 286 -8.07 13.46 -37.99
C LEU A 286 -9.25 13.18 -38.90
N SER A 287 -10.16 14.14 -39.09
CA SER A 287 -11.29 14.02 -40.06
C SER A 287 -11.06 14.87 -41.27
#